data_46e129ea7f157edd3f47cb4b33da90cd
#
_entry.id   46e129ea7f157edd3f47cb4b33da90cd
#
_cell.length_a   1.000
_cell.length_b   1.000
_cell.length_c   1.000
_cell.angle_alpha   90.00
_cell.angle_beta   90.00
_cell.angle_gamma   90.00
#
_symmetry.space_group_name_H-M   'P 1'
#
loop_
_entity.id
_entity.type
_entity.pdbx_description
1 polymer ?
#
loop_
_entity_poly.entity_id
_entity_poly.type
_entity_poly.pdbx_seq_one_letter_code
_entity_poly.pdbx_strand_id
1 'polypeptide(L)'
;LLSSSEYAWRAEPFDVVPGLAIVSDGHGSLCRLAHGGSLADVTHLRGLAVGHAGEVLAPLLFAASGRRVLFEPFHQDPLTALSPGEARLLCGADALRADELGVTLDLGDAWTSLTGKPFVWACWAAVPGRIDKSLYGLMHTMRSHGKHHLDRIAGEASLGSAERMAVIHAILQNVRYRLGSAEIAGAGLFWSEAVRLGLLPKTVTPRFLPLSAGSSCHRENRGQRI
;
A
#
# COMPACT_ATOMS: atom_id res chain seq x y z
N LEU A 1 -1.38 8.65 -6.23
CA LEU A 1 -1.33 7.47 -5.36
C LEU A 1 -0.85 7.92 -3.98
N LEU A 2 -1.58 7.57 -2.94
CA LEU A 2 -1.21 7.84 -1.55
C LEU A 2 -1.12 6.51 -0.80
N SER A 3 -0.12 6.36 0.07
CA SER A 3 -0.12 5.24 1.00
C SER A 3 -1.29 5.35 1.99
N SER A 4 -1.69 4.23 2.60
CA SER A 4 -2.79 4.24 3.56
C SER A 4 -2.49 5.11 4.78
N SER A 5 -1.23 5.15 5.25
CA SER A 5 -0.80 6.04 6.32
C SER A 5 -0.79 7.50 5.87
N GLU A 6 -0.25 7.80 4.69
CA GLU A 6 -0.20 9.16 4.15
C GLU A 6 -1.60 9.74 3.93
N TYR A 7 -2.54 8.93 3.45
CA TYR A 7 -3.94 9.34 3.33
C TYR A 7 -4.53 9.78 4.69
N ALA A 8 -4.16 9.09 5.78
CA ALA A 8 -4.61 9.45 7.13
C ALA A 8 -3.93 10.71 7.68
N TRP A 9 -2.69 11.01 7.27
CA TRP A 9 -1.97 12.21 7.70
C TRP A 9 -2.43 13.49 7.02
N ARG A 10 -3.06 13.39 5.85
CA ARG A 10 -3.48 14.56 5.08
C ARG A 10 -4.57 15.35 5.82
N ALA A 11 -4.39 16.65 5.91
CA ALA A 11 -5.38 17.57 6.46
C ALA A 11 -6.49 17.88 5.45
N GLU A 12 -6.15 17.94 4.17
CA GLU A 12 -7.07 18.23 3.08
C GLU A 12 -7.88 16.99 2.67
N PRO A 13 -9.15 17.19 2.31
CA PRO A 13 -9.99 16.10 1.87
C PRO A 13 -9.58 15.65 0.46
N PHE A 14 -9.31 14.35 0.34
CA PHE A 14 -9.16 13.67 -0.96
C PHE A 14 -10.31 12.70 -1.15
N ASP A 15 -10.78 12.58 -2.37
CA ASP A 15 -11.70 11.52 -2.77
C ASP A 15 -10.90 10.30 -3.21
N VAL A 16 -11.19 9.16 -2.62
CA VAL A 16 -10.63 7.87 -3.03
C VAL A 16 -11.30 7.44 -4.33
N VAL A 17 -10.50 7.03 -5.30
CA VAL A 17 -11.00 6.49 -6.57
C VAL A 17 -11.51 5.08 -6.32
N PRO A 18 -12.82 4.81 -6.52
CA PRO A 18 -13.39 3.50 -6.25
C PRO A 18 -12.74 2.39 -7.10
N GLY A 19 -12.61 1.22 -6.52
CA GLY A 19 -12.17 0.02 -7.24
C GLY A 19 -10.68 -0.03 -7.58
N LEU A 20 -9.86 0.93 -7.13
CA LEU A 20 -8.42 1.00 -7.42
C LEU A 20 -7.60 1.12 -6.13
N ALA A 21 -6.73 0.15 -5.89
CA ALA A 21 -5.78 0.15 -4.77
C ALA A 21 -4.59 -0.76 -5.06
N ILE A 22 -3.55 -0.69 -4.25
CA ILE A 22 -2.48 -1.68 -4.14
C ILE A 22 -2.72 -2.43 -2.84
N VAL A 23 -2.94 -3.74 -2.93
CA VAL A 23 -3.41 -4.58 -1.83
C VAL A 23 -2.64 -5.88 -1.79
N SER A 24 -2.30 -6.36 -0.60
CA SER A 24 -1.90 -7.76 -0.39
C SER A 24 -2.96 -8.50 0.44
N ASP A 25 -3.10 -9.78 0.15
CA ASP A 25 -3.98 -10.69 0.90
C ASP A 25 -3.19 -11.98 1.13
N GLY A 26 -2.29 -11.93 2.14
CA GLY A 26 -1.24 -12.91 2.37
C GLY A 26 0.10 -12.51 1.74
N HIS A 27 0.86 -13.50 1.28
CA HIS A 27 2.22 -13.35 0.78
C HIS A 27 2.35 -12.42 -0.45
N GLY A 28 3.55 -11.87 -0.61
CA GLY A 28 3.95 -11.11 -1.80
C GLY A 28 3.79 -9.62 -1.68
N SER A 29 3.82 -9.08 -0.47
CA SER A 29 3.88 -7.64 -0.25
C SER A 29 5.22 -7.06 -0.67
N LEU A 30 5.20 -5.76 -0.99
CA LEU A 30 6.40 -4.99 -1.29
C LEU A 30 7.05 -4.37 -0.05
N CYS A 31 6.65 -4.80 1.16
CA CYS A 31 7.25 -4.38 2.41
C CYS A 31 7.60 -5.59 3.27
N ARG A 32 8.88 -5.73 3.57
CA ARG A 32 9.44 -6.83 4.37
C ARG A 32 10.25 -6.27 5.53
N LEU A 33 10.25 -7.00 6.63
CA LEU A 33 11.04 -6.69 7.80
C LEU A 33 12.17 -7.71 7.90
N ALA A 34 13.42 -7.27 7.75
CA ALA A 34 14.60 -8.11 7.96
C ALA A 34 15.08 -7.99 9.40
N HIS A 35 15.49 -9.12 10.01
CA HIS A 35 16.03 -9.15 11.38
C HIS A 35 17.06 -10.27 11.53
N GLY A 36 17.99 -10.09 12.47
CA GLY A 36 19.14 -10.98 12.64
C GLY A 36 18.90 -12.24 13.51
N GLY A 37 17.67 -12.54 13.94
CA GLY A 37 17.41 -13.67 14.83
C GLY A 37 15.93 -13.83 15.14
N SER A 38 15.54 -13.78 16.41
CA SER A 38 14.14 -13.80 16.82
C SER A 38 13.54 -12.39 16.77
N LEU A 39 12.30 -12.28 16.29
CA LEU A 39 11.53 -11.03 16.44
C LEU A 39 11.41 -10.60 17.89
N ALA A 40 11.48 -11.54 18.86
CA ALA A 40 11.45 -11.23 20.28
C ALA A 40 12.65 -10.40 20.74
N ASP A 41 13.79 -10.51 20.06
CA ASP A 41 15.02 -9.79 20.41
C ASP A 41 15.11 -8.39 19.80
N VAL A 42 14.18 -8.03 18.93
CA VAL A 42 14.17 -6.73 18.26
C VAL A 42 13.86 -5.62 19.25
N THR A 43 14.76 -4.65 19.37
CA THR A 43 14.62 -3.45 20.20
C THR A 43 14.55 -2.17 19.37
N HIS A 44 15.04 -2.20 18.14
CA HIS A 44 15.08 -1.08 17.22
C HIS A 44 14.42 -1.47 15.90
N LEU A 45 13.48 -0.65 15.44
CA LEU A 45 12.82 -0.79 14.13
C LEU A 45 13.23 0.40 13.26
N ARG A 46 13.97 0.15 12.20
CA ARG A 46 14.54 1.19 11.34
C ARG A 46 14.19 1.00 9.88
N GLY A 47 14.16 2.08 9.12
CA GLY A 47 13.95 2.06 7.68
C GLY A 47 13.98 3.46 7.07
N LEU A 48 13.92 3.54 5.74
CA LEU A 48 13.80 4.83 5.06
C LEU A 48 12.42 5.42 5.38
N ALA A 49 12.41 6.65 5.91
CA ALA A 49 11.18 7.39 6.20
C ALA A 49 10.67 8.07 4.91
N VAL A 50 9.82 7.39 4.18
CA VAL A 50 9.29 7.84 2.89
C VAL A 50 7.75 7.86 2.85
N GLY A 51 7.09 7.83 4.03
CA GLY A 51 5.63 7.89 4.16
C GLY A 51 4.93 6.58 3.77
N HIS A 52 5.65 5.46 3.80
CA HIS A 52 5.05 4.16 3.49
C HIS A 52 4.15 3.64 4.61
N ALA A 53 3.08 2.94 4.23
CA ALA A 53 2.20 2.29 5.20
C ALA A 53 2.93 1.30 6.12
N GLY A 54 4.04 0.72 5.67
CA GLY A 54 4.91 -0.17 6.44
C GLY A 54 5.50 0.45 7.70
N GLU A 55 5.76 1.77 7.70
CA GLU A 55 6.28 2.51 8.85
C GLU A 55 5.28 2.56 10.03
N VAL A 56 4.00 2.44 9.73
CA VAL A 56 2.92 2.36 10.72
C VAL A 56 2.54 0.91 10.99
N LEU A 57 2.53 0.07 9.96
CA LEU A 57 2.13 -1.33 10.08
C LEU A 57 3.11 -2.14 10.93
N ALA A 58 4.43 -1.97 10.75
CA ALA A 58 5.42 -2.73 11.50
C ALA A 58 5.33 -2.49 13.02
N PRO A 59 5.31 -1.24 13.54
CA PRO A 59 5.06 -0.99 14.96
C PRO A 59 3.73 -1.54 15.46
N LEU A 60 2.68 -1.50 14.64
CA LEU A 60 1.36 -2.05 14.97
C LEU A 60 1.44 -3.57 15.17
N LEU A 61 2.14 -4.29 14.30
CA LEU A 61 2.33 -5.74 14.43
C LEU A 61 3.15 -6.10 15.68
N PHE A 62 4.17 -5.33 16.04
CA PHE A 62 4.86 -5.50 17.32
C PHE A 62 3.92 -5.26 18.51
N ALA A 63 3.08 -4.23 18.45
CA ALA A 63 2.12 -3.95 19.51
C ALA A 63 1.09 -5.08 19.69
N ALA A 64 0.66 -5.72 18.60
CA ALA A 64 -0.22 -6.88 18.64
C ALA A 64 0.41 -8.09 19.35
N SER A 65 1.75 -8.21 19.36
CA SER A 65 2.49 -9.20 20.15
C SER A 65 2.84 -8.73 21.57
N GLY A 66 2.21 -7.65 22.05
CA GLY A 66 2.45 -7.08 23.39
C GLY A 66 3.75 -6.26 23.50
N ARG A 67 4.38 -5.89 22.41
CA ARG A 67 5.68 -5.19 22.38
C ARG A 67 5.53 -3.81 21.77
N ARG A 68 6.23 -2.85 22.36
CA ARG A 68 6.28 -1.48 21.84
C ARG A 68 7.65 -1.21 21.25
N VAL A 69 7.76 -1.28 19.93
CA VAL A 69 8.96 -0.92 19.17
C VAL A 69 8.57 0.24 18.26
N LEU A 70 9.29 1.36 18.37
CA LEU A 70 9.02 2.55 17.58
C LEU A 70 9.85 2.51 16.29
N PHE A 71 9.28 3.06 15.22
CA PHE A 71 9.99 3.25 13.97
C PHE A 71 10.94 4.45 14.09
N GLU A 72 12.21 4.23 13.72
CA GLU A 72 13.24 5.26 13.64
C GLU A 72 13.70 5.41 12.18
N PRO A 73 13.79 6.65 11.66
CA PRO A 73 14.34 6.88 10.33
C PRO A 73 15.78 6.36 10.21
N PHE A 74 16.08 5.74 9.07
CA PHE A 74 17.42 5.26 8.72
C PHE A 74 17.87 5.91 7.41
N HIS A 75 19.02 6.58 7.44
CA HIS A 75 19.47 7.44 6.34
C HIS A 75 20.70 6.91 5.60
N GLN A 76 21.11 5.68 5.89
CA GLN A 76 22.19 4.99 5.20
C GLN A 76 21.64 4.06 4.12
N ASP A 77 22.53 3.32 3.44
CA ASP A 77 22.12 2.26 2.53
C ASP A 77 21.23 1.25 3.28
N PRO A 78 19.98 1.02 2.86
CA PRO A 78 19.05 0.14 3.55
C PRO A 78 19.52 -1.31 3.63
N LEU A 79 20.50 -1.70 2.81
CA LEU A 79 21.10 -3.04 2.81
C LEU A 79 22.41 -3.15 3.60
N THR A 80 22.77 -2.12 4.35
CA THR A 80 23.85 -2.21 5.34
C THR A 80 23.51 -3.26 6.41
N ALA A 81 24.53 -3.98 6.89
CA ALA A 81 24.36 -5.01 7.91
C ALA A 81 23.58 -4.52 9.12
N LEU A 82 22.73 -5.39 9.67
CA LEU A 82 21.92 -5.10 10.83
C LEU A 82 22.76 -4.99 12.10
N SER A 83 22.41 -4.03 12.95
CA SER A 83 22.95 -3.95 14.31
C SER A 83 22.27 -4.99 15.22
N PRO A 84 22.87 -5.39 16.34
CA PRO A 84 22.23 -6.25 17.33
C PRO A 84 20.88 -5.67 17.79
N GLY A 85 19.83 -6.50 17.79
CA GLY A 85 18.48 -6.09 18.16
C GLY A 85 17.76 -5.20 17.14
N GLU A 86 18.35 -5.01 15.97
CA GLU A 86 17.72 -4.24 14.89
C GLU A 86 16.80 -5.09 14.04
N ALA A 87 15.64 -4.53 13.66
CA ALA A 87 14.85 -4.93 12.52
C ALA A 87 14.83 -3.81 11.48
N ARG A 88 15.08 -4.15 10.22
CA ARG A 88 15.11 -3.21 9.11
C ARG A 88 13.86 -3.35 8.23
N LEU A 89 13.08 -2.27 8.12
CA LEU A 89 11.96 -2.18 7.18
C LEU A 89 12.50 -1.86 5.78
N LEU A 90 12.20 -2.74 4.85
CA LEU A 90 12.56 -2.64 3.45
C LEU A 90 11.28 -2.61 2.61
N CYS A 91 11.17 -1.65 1.70
CA CYS A 91 10.02 -1.47 0.83
C CYS A 91 10.45 -1.32 -0.64
N GLY A 92 9.57 -1.68 -1.57
CA GLY A 92 9.83 -1.56 -3.00
C GLY A 92 10.99 -2.46 -3.46
N ALA A 93 11.94 -1.90 -4.19
CA ALA A 93 13.08 -2.65 -4.74
C ALA A 93 13.98 -3.26 -3.65
N ASP A 94 14.13 -2.59 -2.52
CA ASP A 94 14.98 -3.09 -1.42
C ASP A 94 14.35 -4.31 -0.74
N ALA A 95 13.02 -4.40 -0.71
CA ALA A 95 12.33 -5.57 -0.18
C ALA A 95 12.64 -6.86 -0.94
N LEU A 96 13.02 -6.77 -2.22
CA LEU A 96 13.44 -7.92 -3.04
C LEU A 96 14.76 -8.52 -2.57
N ARG A 97 15.55 -7.74 -1.85
CA ARG A 97 16.87 -8.10 -1.35
C ARG A 97 16.89 -8.27 0.17
N ALA A 98 15.75 -8.26 0.82
CA ALA A 98 15.66 -8.33 2.28
C ALA A 98 16.34 -9.59 2.86
N ASP A 99 16.30 -10.71 2.14
CA ASP A 99 16.91 -11.98 2.56
C ASP A 99 18.44 -11.90 2.67
N GLU A 100 19.06 -10.91 2.03
CA GLU A 100 20.51 -10.66 2.17
C GLU A 100 20.89 -10.19 3.59
N LEU A 101 19.94 -9.64 4.35
CA LEU A 101 20.18 -9.10 5.69
C LEU A 101 19.89 -10.11 6.82
N GLY A 102 19.17 -11.20 6.53
CA GLY A 102 18.82 -12.19 7.56
C GLY A 102 17.44 -12.82 7.37
N VAL A 103 16.80 -13.14 8.49
CA VAL A 103 15.42 -13.67 8.48
C VAL A 103 14.45 -12.55 8.13
N THR A 104 13.44 -12.86 7.34
CA THR A 104 12.49 -11.86 6.88
C THR A 104 11.06 -12.20 7.26
N LEU A 105 10.28 -11.14 7.55
CA LEU A 105 8.84 -11.19 7.75
C LEU A 105 8.16 -10.35 6.68
N ASP A 106 7.23 -10.95 5.93
CA ASP A 106 6.34 -10.21 5.03
C ASP A 106 5.24 -9.54 5.86
N LEU A 107 5.15 -8.20 5.78
CA LEU A 107 4.22 -7.45 6.61
C LEU A 107 2.76 -7.64 6.17
N GLY A 108 2.50 -7.87 4.89
CA GLY A 108 1.16 -8.13 4.39
C GLY A 108 0.64 -9.48 4.85
N ASP A 109 1.50 -10.50 4.83
CA ASP A 109 1.18 -11.83 5.34
C ASP A 109 0.96 -11.81 6.86
N ALA A 110 1.83 -11.13 7.59
CA ALA A 110 1.67 -10.96 9.04
C ALA A 110 0.35 -10.25 9.40
N TRP A 111 -0.04 -9.22 8.65
CA TRP A 111 -1.32 -8.54 8.84
C TRP A 111 -2.50 -9.46 8.55
N THR A 112 -2.46 -10.18 7.43
CA THR A 112 -3.55 -11.08 7.04
C THR A 112 -3.69 -12.23 8.04
N SER A 113 -2.58 -12.79 8.49
CA SER A 113 -2.56 -13.83 9.53
C SER A 113 -3.12 -13.35 10.86
N LEU A 114 -2.84 -12.10 11.24
CA LEU A 114 -3.33 -11.51 12.48
C LEU A 114 -4.83 -11.17 12.44
N THR A 115 -5.31 -10.66 11.30
CA THR A 115 -6.63 -10.01 11.21
C THR A 115 -7.65 -10.72 10.36
N GLY A 116 -7.22 -11.66 9.51
CA GLY A 116 -8.04 -12.29 8.48
C GLY A 116 -8.49 -11.33 7.38
N LYS A 117 -7.84 -10.16 7.25
CA LYS A 117 -8.22 -9.12 6.28
C LYS A 117 -7.07 -8.75 5.36
N PRO A 118 -7.36 -8.37 4.11
CA PRO A 118 -6.33 -7.85 3.20
C PRO A 118 -5.78 -6.53 3.73
N PHE A 119 -4.51 -6.24 3.39
CA PHE A 119 -3.86 -4.97 3.69
C PHE A 119 -3.82 -4.05 2.48
N VAL A 120 -4.31 -2.84 2.64
CA VAL A 120 -4.28 -1.79 1.61
C VAL A 120 -3.00 -0.97 1.78
N TRP A 121 -2.04 -1.17 0.88
CA TRP A 121 -0.77 -0.43 0.87
C TRP A 121 -0.96 1.00 0.41
N ALA A 122 -1.73 1.18 -0.66
CA ALA A 122 -2.00 2.48 -1.24
C ALA A 122 -3.33 2.52 -1.99
N CYS A 123 -3.91 3.71 -2.11
CA CYS A 123 -5.10 3.97 -2.90
C CYS A 123 -4.88 5.15 -3.85
N TRP A 124 -5.62 5.17 -4.94
CA TRP A 124 -5.70 6.37 -5.78
C TRP A 124 -6.63 7.36 -5.11
N ALA A 125 -6.13 8.56 -4.91
CA ALA A 125 -6.88 9.65 -4.31
C ALA A 125 -6.70 10.92 -5.14
N ALA A 126 -7.73 11.73 -5.20
CA ALA A 126 -7.73 12.97 -5.97
C ALA A 126 -8.39 14.10 -5.20
N VAL A 127 -7.99 15.31 -5.50
CA VAL A 127 -8.72 16.50 -5.07
C VAL A 127 -10.16 16.41 -5.61
N PRO A 128 -11.18 16.75 -4.81
CA PRO A 128 -12.58 16.66 -5.23
C PRO A 128 -12.86 17.35 -6.56
N GLY A 129 -13.61 16.68 -7.41
CA GLY A 129 -14.00 17.20 -8.73
C GLY A 129 -12.91 17.17 -9.80
N ARG A 130 -11.72 16.59 -9.53
CA ARG A 130 -10.62 16.52 -10.50
C ARG A 130 -10.63 15.25 -11.37
N ILE A 131 -11.45 14.27 -11.03
CA ILE A 131 -11.61 13.05 -11.83
C ILE A 131 -13.03 13.02 -12.38
N ASP A 132 -13.14 13.07 -13.70
CA ASP A 132 -14.38 12.87 -14.43
C ASP A 132 -14.57 11.38 -14.81
N LYS A 133 -15.70 11.06 -15.46
CA LYS A 133 -16.00 9.70 -15.91
C LYS A 133 -15.00 9.16 -16.92
N SER A 134 -14.47 10.02 -17.77
CA SER A 134 -13.51 9.62 -18.82
C SER A 134 -12.20 9.19 -18.19
N LEU A 135 -11.65 10.02 -17.30
CA LEU A 135 -10.41 9.72 -16.58
C LEU A 135 -10.59 8.49 -15.66
N TYR A 136 -11.73 8.38 -14.96
CA TYR A 136 -12.04 7.19 -14.17
C TYR A 136 -12.07 5.92 -15.04
N GLY A 137 -12.75 5.95 -16.19
CA GLY A 137 -12.77 4.84 -17.14
C GLY A 137 -11.38 4.49 -17.66
N LEU A 138 -10.58 5.49 -18.00
CA LEU A 138 -9.19 5.30 -18.42
C LEU A 138 -8.35 4.60 -17.33
N MET A 139 -8.43 5.03 -16.09
CA MET A 139 -7.70 4.41 -14.97
C MET A 139 -8.05 2.92 -14.81
N HIS A 140 -9.32 2.56 -14.94
CA HIS A 140 -9.75 1.15 -14.90
C HIS A 140 -9.26 0.34 -16.10
N THR A 141 -9.24 0.95 -17.29
CA THR A 141 -8.67 0.34 -18.51
C THR A 141 -7.17 0.09 -18.33
N MET A 142 -6.44 1.08 -17.81
CA MET A 142 -5.00 0.95 -17.55
C MET A 142 -4.69 -0.16 -16.54
N ARG A 143 -5.48 -0.27 -15.45
CA ARG A 143 -5.35 -1.38 -14.50
C ARG A 143 -5.55 -2.73 -15.19
N SER A 144 -6.61 -2.85 -15.98
CA SER A 144 -6.93 -4.08 -16.72
C SER A 144 -5.80 -4.44 -17.68
N HIS A 145 -5.33 -3.45 -18.45
CA HIS A 145 -4.23 -3.62 -19.38
C HIS A 145 -2.94 -4.04 -18.67
N GLY A 146 -2.58 -3.40 -17.55
CA GLY A 146 -1.41 -3.77 -16.74
C GLY A 146 -1.45 -5.22 -16.28
N LYS A 147 -2.60 -5.70 -15.81
CA LYS A 147 -2.79 -7.09 -15.39
C LYS A 147 -2.54 -8.12 -16.50
N HIS A 148 -2.80 -7.78 -17.75
CA HIS A 148 -2.54 -8.67 -18.89
C HIS A 148 -1.09 -8.62 -19.38
N HIS A 149 -0.26 -7.74 -18.84
CA HIS A 149 1.11 -7.53 -19.28
C HIS A 149 2.14 -7.67 -18.14
N LEU A 150 1.81 -8.46 -17.08
CA LEU A 150 2.70 -8.62 -15.92
C LEU A 150 4.06 -9.19 -16.31
N ASP A 151 4.13 -10.15 -17.23
CA ASP A 151 5.39 -10.71 -17.72
C ASP A 151 6.29 -9.64 -18.36
N ARG A 152 5.70 -8.78 -19.19
CA ARG A 152 6.44 -7.70 -19.83
C ARG A 152 6.93 -6.68 -18.80
N ILE A 153 6.06 -6.30 -17.85
CA ILE A 153 6.39 -5.36 -16.77
C ILE A 153 7.52 -5.93 -15.90
N ALA A 154 7.45 -7.22 -15.54
CA ALA A 154 8.49 -7.88 -14.76
C ALA A 154 9.82 -7.94 -15.54
N GLY A 155 9.76 -8.24 -16.85
CA GLY A 155 10.92 -8.26 -17.72
C GLY A 155 11.61 -6.91 -17.81
N GLU A 156 10.86 -5.83 -18.04
CA GLU A 156 11.38 -4.46 -18.09
C GLU A 156 11.98 -4.02 -16.74
N ALA A 157 11.32 -4.34 -15.62
CA ALA A 157 11.78 -3.98 -14.27
C ALA A 157 12.97 -4.79 -13.78
N SER A 158 13.21 -5.97 -14.35
CA SER A 158 14.29 -6.89 -13.94
C SER A 158 15.69 -6.42 -14.36
N LEU A 159 15.78 -5.44 -15.25
CA LEU A 159 17.04 -4.95 -15.84
C LEU A 159 17.90 -6.09 -16.43
N GLY A 160 17.24 -7.10 -17.03
CA GLY A 160 17.90 -8.24 -17.68
C GLY A 160 18.28 -9.40 -16.76
N SER A 161 18.00 -9.33 -15.46
CA SER A 161 18.23 -10.44 -14.54
C SER A 161 17.03 -11.40 -14.51
N ALA A 162 17.23 -12.66 -14.90
CA ALA A 162 16.19 -13.69 -14.87
C ALA A 162 15.68 -13.96 -13.44
N GLU A 163 16.58 -13.95 -12.45
CA GLU A 163 16.23 -14.13 -11.05
C GLU A 163 15.34 -13.00 -10.54
N ARG A 164 15.72 -11.74 -10.79
CA ARG A 164 14.90 -10.56 -10.48
C ARG A 164 13.55 -10.61 -11.17
N MET A 165 13.52 -11.01 -12.44
CA MET A 165 12.28 -11.13 -13.19
C MET A 165 11.31 -12.10 -12.51
N ALA A 166 11.77 -13.27 -12.09
CA ALA A 166 10.94 -14.28 -11.43
C ALA A 166 10.37 -13.74 -10.10
N VAL A 167 11.18 -13.06 -9.29
CA VAL A 167 10.75 -12.46 -8.01
C VAL A 167 9.74 -11.34 -8.24
N ILE A 168 10.02 -10.41 -9.15
CA ILE A 168 9.11 -9.31 -9.47
C ILE A 168 7.78 -9.84 -10.01
N HIS A 169 7.82 -10.82 -10.90
CA HIS A 169 6.62 -11.44 -11.45
C HIS A 169 5.76 -12.09 -10.35
N ALA A 170 6.38 -12.85 -9.44
CA ALA A 170 5.67 -13.45 -8.31
C ALA A 170 4.99 -12.39 -7.42
N ILE A 171 5.67 -11.28 -7.15
CA ILE A 171 5.09 -10.15 -6.38
C ILE A 171 3.90 -9.55 -7.13
N LEU A 172 4.06 -9.22 -8.41
CA LEU A 172 3.01 -8.61 -9.22
C LEU A 172 1.77 -9.49 -9.36
N GLN A 173 1.93 -10.82 -9.37
CA GLN A 173 0.82 -11.77 -9.39
C GLN A 173 0.07 -11.82 -8.05
N ASN A 174 0.76 -11.69 -6.93
CA ASN A 174 0.18 -11.76 -5.59
C ASN A 174 -0.45 -10.42 -5.14
N VAL A 175 0.00 -9.31 -5.71
CA VAL A 175 -0.59 -8.00 -5.43
C VAL A 175 -1.93 -7.86 -6.15
N ARG A 176 -2.94 -7.43 -5.41
CA ARG A 176 -4.27 -7.11 -5.95
C ARG A 176 -4.38 -5.62 -6.22
N TYR A 177 -5.03 -5.29 -7.33
CA TYR A 177 -5.20 -3.90 -7.78
C TYR A 177 -6.65 -3.44 -7.69
N ARG A 178 -7.39 -3.97 -6.73
CA ARG A 178 -8.82 -3.69 -6.53
C ARG A 178 -9.09 -3.22 -5.11
N LEU A 179 -9.94 -2.22 -4.98
CA LEU A 179 -10.48 -1.74 -3.72
C LEU A 179 -11.97 -2.13 -3.65
N GLY A 180 -12.29 -3.18 -2.91
CA GLY A 180 -13.64 -3.64 -2.65
C GLY A 180 -14.00 -3.53 -1.17
N SER A 181 -15.10 -4.15 -0.75
CA SER A 181 -15.58 -4.07 0.63
C SER A 181 -14.63 -4.69 1.65
N ALA A 182 -13.99 -5.81 1.31
CA ALA A 182 -13.02 -6.48 2.19
C ALA A 182 -11.78 -5.60 2.42
N GLU A 183 -11.27 -4.99 1.35
CA GLU A 183 -10.12 -4.10 1.39
C GLU A 183 -10.44 -2.82 2.18
N ILE A 184 -11.62 -2.24 1.99
CA ILE A 184 -12.09 -1.07 2.75
C ILE A 184 -12.20 -1.42 4.25
N ALA A 185 -12.72 -2.60 4.59
CA ALA A 185 -12.78 -3.06 5.96
C ALA A 185 -11.39 -3.29 6.56
N GLY A 186 -10.44 -3.82 5.78
CA GLY A 186 -9.03 -3.97 6.19
C GLY A 186 -8.36 -2.63 6.46
N ALA A 187 -8.52 -1.66 5.55
CA ALA A 187 -8.01 -0.30 5.74
C ALA A 187 -8.63 0.39 6.96
N GLY A 188 -9.94 0.25 7.18
CA GLY A 188 -10.62 0.80 8.34
C GLY A 188 -10.10 0.23 9.66
N LEU A 189 -9.85 -1.08 9.71
CA LEU A 189 -9.22 -1.72 10.88
C LEU A 189 -7.81 -1.20 11.10
N PHE A 190 -6.98 -1.10 10.06
CA PHE A 190 -5.63 -0.57 10.14
C PHE A 190 -5.62 0.85 10.73
N TRP A 191 -6.45 1.76 10.22
CA TRP A 191 -6.52 3.13 10.71
C TRP A 191 -6.98 3.20 12.17
N SER A 192 -8.01 2.43 12.54
CA SER A 192 -8.50 2.43 13.92
C SER A 192 -7.47 1.93 14.91
N GLU A 193 -6.77 0.83 14.60
CA GLU A 193 -5.72 0.28 15.46
C GLU A 193 -4.50 1.21 15.54
N ALA A 194 -4.09 1.80 14.41
CA ALA A 194 -2.99 2.74 14.37
C ALA A 194 -3.27 4.01 15.20
N VAL A 195 -4.50 4.52 15.18
CA VAL A 195 -4.91 5.64 16.03
C VAL A 195 -4.96 5.23 17.51
N ARG A 196 -5.51 4.05 17.82
CA ARG A 196 -5.54 3.53 19.20
C ARG A 196 -4.14 3.42 19.79
N LEU A 197 -3.14 3.12 18.98
CA LEU A 197 -1.73 3.02 19.38
C LEU A 197 -0.98 4.36 19.33
N GLY A 198 -1.61 5.45 18.91
CA GLY A 198 -0.97 6.75 18.74
C GLY A 198 -0.01 6.85 17.56
N LEU A 199 -0.09 5.92 16.60
CA LEU A 199 0.74 5.89 15.38
C LEU A 199 0.17 6.77 14.28
N LEU A 200 -1.13 7.07 14.32
CA LEU A 200 -1.80 8.01 13.42
C LEU A 200 -2.61 9.03 14.22
N PRO A 201 -2.77 10.26 13.69
CA PRO A 201 -3.35 11.36 14.46
C PRO A 201 -4.88 11.28 14.61
N LYS A 202 -5.56 10.60 13.68
CA LYS A 202 -7.03 10.54 13.62
C LYS A 202 -7.52 9.31 12.88
N THR A 203 -8.72 8.85 13.24
CA THR A 203 -9.45 7.84 12.45
C THR A 203 -9.90 8.42 11.12
N VAL A 204 -9.80 7.62 10.08
CA VAL A 204 -10.14 8.01 8.72
C VAL A 204 -11.44 7.33 8.29
N THR A 205 -12.38 8.14 7.82
CA THR A 205 -13.51 7.65 7.03
C THR A 205 -13.22 7.99 5.57
N PRO A 206 -12.93 7.02 4.71
CA PRO A 206 -12.60 7.31 3.32
C PRO A 206 -13.81 7.91 2.61
N ARG A 207 -13.59 9.03 1.95
CA ARG A 207 -14.57 9.65 1.08
C ARG A 207 -14.31 9.18 -0.34
N PHE A 208 -15.31 8.57 -0.96
CA PHE A 208 -15.19 8.05 -2.31
C PHE A 208 -15.64 9.09 -3.34
N LEU A 209 -14.96 9.07 -4.49
CA LEU A 209 -15.34 9.87 -5.65
C LEU A 209 -16.80 9.61 -6.01
N PRO A 210 -17.68 10.65 -6.04
CA PRO A 210 -19.06 10.49 -6.46
C PRO A 210 -19.11 10.19 -7.96
N LEU A 211 -19.36 8.96 -8.33
CA LEU A 211 -19.66 8.58 -9.71
C LEU A 211 -21.11 8.98 -9.98
N SER A 212 -21.37 10.25 -10.33
CA SER A 212 -22.73 10.69 -10.66
C SER A 212 -23.30 9.83 -11.77
N ALA A 213 -24.43 9.16 -11.48
CA ALA A 213 -25.29 8.58 -12.50
C ALA A 213 -25.61 9.69 -13.50
N GLY A 214 -25.39 9.40 -14.80
CA GLY A 214 -25.37 10.38 -15.89
C GLY A 214 -26.42 11.47 -15.80
N SER A 215 -25.98 12.69 -15.73
CA SER A 215 -26.77 13.82 -16.19
C SER A 215 -26.90 13.68 -17.70
N SER A 216 -28.04 13.15 -18.15
CA SER A 216 -28.45 13.27 -19.55
C SER A 216 -28.47 14.74 -19.88
N CYS A 217 -27.53 15.18 -20.70
CA CYS A 217 -27.55 16.51 -21.28
C CYS A 217 -28.78 16.59 -22.22
N HIS A 218 -29.89 17.05 -21.68
CA HIS A 218 -30.98 17.52 -22.50
C HIS A 218 -30.45 18.75 -23.26
N ARG A 219 -30.03 18.54 -24.50
CA ARG A 219 -29.97 19.62 -25.49
C ARG A 219 -31.40 20.09 -25.70
N GLU A 220 -31.77 21.16 -25.03
CA GLU A 220 -32.92 21.97 -25.46
C GLU A 220 -32.62 22.49 -26.87
N ASN A 221 -33.31 21.87 -27.82
CA ASN A 221 -33.37 22.30 -29.21
C ASN A 221 -34.31 23.51 -29.23
N ARG A 222 -33.77 24.72 -29.02
CA ARG A 222 -34.52 25.95 -29.31
C ARG A 222 -34.69 26.04 -30.81
N GLY A 223 -35.83 25.56 -31.27
CA GLY A 223 -36.31 25.79 -32.61
C GLY A 223 -36.44 27.28 -32.87
N GLN A 224 -35.68 27.75 -33.80
CA GLN A 224 -35.95 29.03 -34.49
C GLN A 224 -37.32 28.90 -35.16
N ARG A 225 -38.26 29.74 -34.74
CA ARG A 225 -39.38 30.14 -35.59
C ARG A 225 -39.10 31.52 -36.18
N ILE A 226 -39.22 31.53 -37.47
CA ILE A 226 -39.37 32.75 -38.31
C ILE A 226 -40.72 33.38 -38.01
#